data_edbe05f0ce58cffee59f9dbe56b8acff
#
_entry.id   edbe05f0ce58cffee59f9dbe56b8acff
#
_cell.length_a   1.000
_cell.length_b   1.000
_cell.length_c   1.000
_cell.angle_alpha   90.00
_cell.angle_beta   90.00
_cell.angle_gamma   90.00
#
_symmetry.space_group_name_H-M   'P 1'
#
loop_
_entity.id
_entity.type
_entity.pdbx_description
1 polymer ?
#
loop_
_entity_poly.entity_id
_entity_poly.type
_entity_poly.pdbx_seq_one_letter_code
_entity_poly.pdbx_strand_id
1 'polypeptide(L)'
;MSWIKPLFLGDKILASASLALMAIIPLIEVLLRPIQGQGIQNAPVLVQHLGLVMSMMGALAAQRGGSLASLAHAGPFGAWAQNQSWTRWFVFVTSTFICGLLAYASVSMIASDWSNPHVLAYGIELAWIQAFLPLGFLGLGLTMGPSLLGSKTIDQNSENHASRRLHQWLSCVVVLAGLGLPFVLDLSDFLPTPIYPLALVLMLLLGAPIFVVMGGLALALLSIDALPLASLSLSHYQITVNPSLPALPLFTLAGLVFASTKASERLSLVFVKLLGEGRYATVLAVSVLCSCFTALTGGSGVTILALGGLLLPLLQKDGYPESQGIGLVTSASALGVLLPPSVPLIMFAIMARVPINTMFVAGLLPALVMVISLIVFGGFLRKGPSTSPTFNPTPSSPQTPFQLQDKSASSAWQALWSAKWEALAPVVAIGFLASGLTTPMESAALTAIYAILTQTFAHKELSPEKLFECLSQTAQIIGGVMLIMGMALGITNYLIDQGVPDLAIDWVQSITHNKYLFLLALNVFLLFAGAMMEIYAAIVVLVPLLLPLAQSYGIDPVHFGIIFLANLEIGFLCPPAGMNVYFASAVFNQSLPLVIKSVIPSAFAIFVGTLLVSWTPWLVLTLPKLFHLTL
;
A
#
# COMPACT_ATOMS: atom_id res chain seq x y z
N MET A 1 29.39 -15.86 9.10
CA MET A 1 28.11 -15.12 9.03
C MET A 1 27.23 -15.18 10.29
N SER A 2 27.70 -15.73 11.40
CA SER A 2 26.96 -15.74 12.67
C SER A 2 26.90 -14.39 13.40
N TRP A 3 27.84 -13.50 13.14
CA TRP A 3 27.93 -12.16 13.73
C TRP A 3 26.92 -11.15 13.17
N ILE A 4 26.31 -11.46 12.02
CA ILE A 4 25.36 -10.58 11.35
C ILE A 4 23.91 -10.88 11.78
N LYS A 5 23.66 -12.05 12.38
CA LYS A 5 22.31 -12.42 12.88
C LYS A 5 21.71 -11.45 13.93
N PRO A 6 22.46 -10.94 14.92
CA PRO A 6 21.89 -9.98 15.86
C PRO A 6 21.60 -8.60 15.24
N LEU A 7 22.34 -8.18 14.21
CA LEU A 7 22.04 -6.96 13.45
C LEU A 7 20.74 -7.14 12.64
N PHE A 8 20.43 -8.38 12.23
CA PHE A 8 19.22 -8.75 11.47
C PHE A 8 17.94 -8.76 12.29
N LEU A 9 18.02 -8.76 13.61
CA LEU A 9 16.87 -8.66 14.50
C LEU A 9 16.62 -7.20 14.92
N GLY A 10 17.67 -6.38 14.91
CA GLY A 10 17.66 -5.02 15.40
C GLY A 10 16.73 -4.10 14.61
N ASP A 11 16.71 -4.22 13.26
CA ASP A 11 15.85 -3.41 12.40
C ASP A 11 14.36 -3.72 12.60
N LYS A 12 13.99 -5.01 12.70
CA LYS A 12 12.62 -5.42 12.98
C LYS A 12 12.16 -4.97 14.36
N ILE A 13 13.03 -5.11 15.37
CA ILE A 13 12.72 -4.68 16.74
C ILE A 13 12.55 -3.16 16.78
N LEU A 14 13.45 -2.41 16.17
CA LEU A 14 13.40 -0.94 16.18
C LEU A 14 12.18 -0.42 15.42
N ALA A 15 11.87 -0.99 14.25
CA ALA A 15 10.69 -0.65 13.48
C ALA A 15 9.39 -0.97 14.24
N SER A 16 9.31 -2.16 14.86
CA SER A 16 8.15 -2.58 15.65
C SER A 16 7.98 -1.74 16.93
N ALA A 17 9.06 -1.41 17.60
CA ALA A 17 9.05 -0.55 18.79
C ALA A 17 8.60 0.88 18.44
N SER A 18 9.12 1.44 17.34
CA SER A 18 8.70 2.76 16.86
C SER A 18 7.21 2.79 16.54
N LEU A 19 6.68 1.75 15.86
CA LEU A 19 5.26 1.63 15.55
C LEU A 19 4.40 1.48 16.81
N ALA A 20 4.86 0.70 17.79
CA ALA A 20 4.17 0.56 19.07
C ALA A 20 4.11 1.90 19.83
N LEU A 21 5.20 2.66 19.86
CA LEU A 21 5.23 4.01 20.44
C LEU A 21 4.32 4.98 19.69
N MET A 22 4.27 4.91 18.35
CA MET A 22 3.33 5.69 17.54
C MET A 22 1.87 5.42 17.88
N ALA A 23 1.52 4.21 18.34
CA ALA A 23 0.17 3.90 18.81
C ALA A 23 -0.07 4.37 20.26
N ILE A 24 0.93 4.21 21.12
CA ILE A 24 0.80 4.48 22.57
C ILE A 24 0.82 6.00 22.88
N ILE A 25 1.69 6.78 22.25
CA ILE A 25 1.82 8.22 22.54
C ILE A 25 0.50 8.97 22.30
N PRO A 26 -0.19 8.85 21.15
CA PRO A 26 -1.47 9.54 20.94
C PRO A 26 -2.57 9.04 21.88
N LEU A 27 -2.57 7.75 22.25
CA LEU A 27 -3.51 7.22 23.22
C LEU A 27 -3.35 7.91 24.58
N ILE A 28 -2.10 7.99 25.08
CA ILE A 28 -1.80 8.67 26.35
C ILE A 28 -2.19 10.15 26.26
N GLU A 29 -1.90 10.81 25.15
CA GLU A 29 -2.25 12.20 24.93
C GLU A 29 -3.76 12.45 25.02
N VAL A 30 -4.56 11.64 24.29
CA VAL A 30 -6.03 11.74 24.30
C VAL A 30 -6.60 11.50 25.70
N LEU A 31 -6.01 10.59 26.48
CA LEU A 31 -6.43 10.29 27.86
C LEU A 31 -6.02 11.36 28.86
N LEU A 32 -4.87 11.99 28.69
CA LEU A 32 -4.37 13.04 29.61
C LEU A 32 -5.06 14.39 29.38
N ARG A 33 -5.43 14.71 28.14
CA ARG A 33 -6.03 16.00 27.76
C ARG A 33 -7.24 16.40 28.62
N PRO A 34 -8.24 15.50 28.88
CA PRO A 34 -9.37 15.84 29.74
C PRO A 34 -9.03 15.86 31.24
N ILE A 35 -7.96 15.20 31.70
CA ILE A 35 -7.60 15.05 33.10
C ILE A 35 -6.71 16.20 33.57
N GLN A 36 -5.70 16.54 32.76
CA GLN A 36 -4.67 17.52 33.13
C GLN A 36 -4.80 18.87 32.42
N GLY A 37 -5.75 19.00 31.46
CA GLY A 37 -5.89 20.17 30.61
C GLY A 37 -4.74 20.39 29.62
N GLN A 38 -3.69 19.57 29.69
CA GLN A 38 -2.54 19.59 28.80
C GLN A 38 -2.18 18.14 28.43
N GLY A 39 -1.85 17.92 27.14
CA GLY A 39 -1.35 16.64 26.65
C GLY A 39 0.18 16.55 26.75
N ILE A 40 0.75 15.55 26.06
CA ILE A 40 2.21 15.39 25.92
C ILE A 40 2.75 16.52 25.03
N GLN A 41 3.74 17.26 25.51
CA GLN A 41 4.35 18.34 24.74
C GLN A 41 4.91 17.83 23.41
N ASN A 42 4.48 18.44 22.28
CA ASN A 42 4.89 18.08 20.93
C ASN A 42 4.64 16.59 20.54
N ALA A 43 3.66 15.91 21.13
CA ALA A 43 3.33 14.53 20.81
C ALA A 43 3.15 14.27 19.30
N PRO A 44 2.44 15.10 18.52
CA PRO A 44 2.34 14.90 17.07
C PRO A 44 3.70 14.88 16.38
N VAL A 45 4.59 15.79 16.77
CA VAL A 45 5.95 15.89 16.20
C VAL A 45 6.77 14.63 16.53
N LEU A 46 6.69 14.14 17.76
CA LEU A 46 7.38 12.89 18.16
C LEU A 46 6.88 11.70 17.33
N VAL A 47 5.56 11.58 17.15
CA VAL A 47 4.97 10.48 16.39
C VAL A 47 5.37 10.53 14.91
N GLN A 48 5.44 11.72 14.31
CA GLN A 48 5.92 11.91 12.94
C GLN A 48 7.36 11.41 12.78
N HIS A 49 8.24 11.78 13.70
CA HIS A 49 9.65 11.38 13.65
C HIS A 49 9.88 9.90 14.00
N LEU A 50 9.04 9.31 14.86
CA LEU A 50 9.00 7.86 15.04
C LEU A 50 8.56 7.17 13.73
N GLY A 51 7.68 7.81 12.94
CA GLY A 51 7.31 7.37 11.60
C GLY A 51 8.51 7.29 10.65
N LEU A 52 9.44 8.26 10.72
CA LEU A 52 10.69 8.23 9.95
C LEU A 52 11.55 7.03 10.33
N VAL A 53 11.77 6.81 11.63
CA VAL A 53 12.56 5.66 12.11
C VAL A 53 11.90 4.34 11.71
N MET A 54 10.60 4.22 11.93
CA MET A 54 9.80 3.04 11.56
C MET A 54 9.90 2.78 10.05
N SER A 55 9.78 3.82 9.21
CA SER A 55 9.79 3.65 7.76
C SER A 55 11.15 3.17 7.24
N MET A 56 12.25 3.76 7.69
CA MET A 56 13.60 3.37 7.23
C MET A 56 13.98 1.96 7.72
N MET A 57 13.71 1.64 8.98
CA MET A 57 14.00 0.32 9.54
C MET A 57 13.04 -0.75 9.00
N GLY A 58 11.78 -0.40 8.78
CA GLY A 58 10.78 -1.27 8.15
C GLY A 58 11.13 -1.58 6.70
N ALA A 59 11.56 -0.60 5.93
CA ALA A 59 12.03 -0.78 4.56
C ALA A 59 13.27 -1.68 4.48
N LEU A 60 14.20 -1.53 5.42
CA LEU A 60 15.37 -2.41 5.53
C LEU A 60 14.97 -3.86 5.82
N ALA A 61 14.02 -4.06 6.72
CA ALA A 61 13.44 -5.38 7.01
C ALA A 61 12.68 -5.96 5.81
N ALA A 62 11.95 -5.12 5.05
CA ALA A 62 11.24 -5.50 3.83
C ALA A 62 12.21 -5.95 2.72
N GLN A 63 13.32 -5.22 2.51
CA GLN A 63 14.36 -5.58 1.56
C GLN A 63 14.95 -6.97 1.86
N ARG A 64 15.23 -7.26 3.12
CA ARG A 64 15.73 -8.57 3.55
C ARG A 64 14.71 -9.69 3.37
N GLY A 65 13.42 -9.38 3.58
CA GLY A 65 12.30 -10.30 3.36
C GLY A 65 11.99 -10.54 1.88
N GLY A 66 12.57 -9.75 0.97
CA GLY A 66 12.26 -9.78 -0.46
C GLY A 66 10.85 -9.25 -0.77
N SER A 67 10.28 -8.44 0.11
CA SER A 67 8.92 -7.91 0.00
C SER A 67 8.86 -6.47 -0.53
N LEU A 68 10.00 -5.85 -0.89
CA LEU A 68 9.98 -4.56 -1.56
C LEU A 68 9.37 -4.66 -2.96
N ALA A 69 8.56 -3.66 -3.31
CA ALA A 69 7.90 -3.60 -4.60
C ALA A 69 8.89 -3.56 -5.76
N SER A 70 8.76 -4.50 -6.69
CA SER A 70 9.49 -4.56 -7.96
C SER A 70 8.58 -5.07 -9.07
N LEU A 71 8.76 -4.61 -10.31
CA LEU A 71 7.96 -5.07 -11.44
C LEU A 71 8.31 -6.49 -11.92
N ALA A 72 9.46 -7.02 -11.52
CA ALA A 72 9.90 -8.35 -11.95
C ALA A 72 8.99 -9.50 -11.48
N HIS A 73 8.23 -9.30 -10.41
CA HIS A 73 7.29 -10.30 -9.92
C HIS A 73 6.02 -10.38 -10.79
N ALA A 74 5.78 -9.42 -11.67
CA ALA A 74 4.53 -9.23 -12.39
C ALA A 74 4.47 -9.85 -13.80
N GLY A 75 5.52 -10.55 -14.28
CA GLY A 75 5.46 -11.08 -15.64
C GLY A 75 6.55 -12.08 -16.04
N PRO A 76 6.36 -12.78 -17.15
CA PRO A 76 7.30 -13.80 -17.63
C PRO A 76 8.69 -13.25 -17.98
N PHE A 77 8.77 -11.98 -18.40
CA PHE A 77 10.03 -11.30 -18.69
C PHE A 77 10.86 -11.08 -17.44
N GLY A 78 10.22 -10.67 -16.32
CA GLY A 78 10.89 -10.50 -15.05
C GLY A 78 11.42 -11.81 -14.48
N ALA A 79 10.67 -12.90 -14.60
CA ALA A 79 11.12 -14.22 -14.21
C ALA A 79 12.33 -14.70 -15.04
N TRP A 80 12.34 -14.41 -16.35
CA TRP A 80 13.49 -14.67 -17.21
C TRP A 80 14.71 -13.84 -16.80
N ALA A 81 14.53 -12.54 -16.58
CA ALA A 81 15.60 -11.63 -16.18
C ALA A 81 16.24 -12.05 -14.84
N GLN A 82 15.44 -12.44 -13.86
CA GLN A 82 15.91 -12.92 -12.56
C GLN A 82 16.72 -14.22 -12.65
N ASN A 83 16.54 -15.00 -13.72
CA ASN A 83 17.28 -16.25 -13.91
C ASN A 83 18.67 -16.03 -14.54
N GLN A 84 18.96 -14.84 -15.07
CA GLN A 84 20.25 -14.50 -15.68
C GLN A 84 21.21 -13.89 -14.64
N SER A 85 22.44 -14.41 -14.55
CA SER A 85 23.44 -13.93 -13.58
C SER A 85 23.85 -12.48 -13.84
N TRP A 86 24.01 -12.08 -15.12
CA TRP A 86 24.47 -10.74 -15.49
C TRP A 86 23.42 -9.66 -15.15
N THR A 87 22.12 -9.94 -15.31
CA THR A 87 21.05 -9.01 -14.97
C THR A 87 21.00 -8.75 -13.47
N ARG A 88 21.14 -9.79 -12.67
CA ARG A 88 21.22 -9.66 -11.21
C ARG A 88 22.42 -8.83 -10.75
N TRP A 89 23.59 -9.04 -11.37
CA TRP A 89 24.78 -8.24 -11.10
C TRP A 89 24.56 -6.77 -11.50
N PHE A 90 24.03 -6.53 -12.68
CA PHE A 90 23.72 -5.16 -13.15
C PHE A 90 22.78 -4.43 -12.18
N VAL A 91 21.63 -5.05 -11.82
CA VAL A 91 20.67 -4.49 -10.87
C VAL A 91 21.32 -4.27 -9.49
N PHE A 92 22.17 -5.19 -9.04
CA PHE A 92 22.86 -5.07 -7.77
C PHE A 92 23.83 -3.87 -7.74
N VAL A 93 24.72 -3.78 -8.71
CA VAL A 93 25.73 -2.70 -8.80
C VAL A 93 25.06 -1.33 -8.87
N THR A 94 24.12 -1.19 -9.79
CA THR A 94 23.42 0.09 -10.01
C THR A 94 22.55 0.48 -8.83
N SER A 95 21.81 -0.47 -8.22
CA SER A 95 21.00 -0.19 -7.04
C SER A 95 21.84 0.21 -5.83
N THR A 96 22.96 -0.44 -5.61
CA THR A 96 23.89 -0.09 -4.52
C THR A 96 24.47 1.30 -4.71
N PHE A 97 24.85 1.66 -5.93
CA PHE A 97 25.35 2.99 -6.27
C PHE A 97 24.29 4.08 -6.04
N ILE A 98 23.04 3.86 -6.48
CA ILE A 98 21.94 4.80 -6.25
C ILE A 98 21.66 4.95 -4.74
N CYS A 99 21.68 3.87 -3.95
CA CYS A 99 21.56 3.96 -2.50
C CYS A 99 22.71 4.77 -1.88
N GLY A 100 23.92 4.67 -2.40
CA GLY A 100 25.06 5.51 -2.00
C GLY A 100 24.83 7.00 -2.29
N LEU A 101 24.31 7.32 -3.48
CA LEU A 101 23.93 8.70 -3.84
C LEU A 101 22.82 9.25 -2.94
N LEU A 102 21.79 8.45 -2.63
CA LEU A 102 20.72 8.83 -1.71
C LEU A 102 21.25 9.07 -0.29
N ALA A 103 22.19 8.25 0.17
CA ALA A 103 22.84 8.44 1.45
C ALA A 103 23.67 9.72 1.46
N TYR A 104 24.45 9.99 0.41
CA TYR A 104 25.21 11.23 0.24
C TYR A 104 24.28 12.46 0.25
N ALA A 105 23.21 12.44 -0.52
CA ALA A 105 22.19 13.49 -0.55
C ALA A 105 21.59 13.75 0.85
N SER A 106 21.36 12.68 1.62
CA SER A 106 20.82 12.78 2.98
C SER A 106 21.84 13.37 3.96
N VAL A 107 23.11 13.01 3.84
CA VAL A 107 24.20 13.61 4.64
C VAL A 107 24.35 15.10 4.31
N SER A 108 24.30 15.46 3.02
CA SER A 108 24.38 16.85 2.56
C SER A 108 23.21 17.69 3.10
N MET A 109 21.99 17.12 3.16
CA MET A 109 20.82 17.76 3.77
C MET A 109 21.07 18.02 5.27
N ILE A 110 21.52 17.03 6.03
CA ILE A 110 21.79 17.17 7.47
C ILE A 110 22.92 18.17 7.73
N ALA A 111 23.95 18.16 6.90
CA ALA A 111 25.09 19.07 7.04
C ALA A 111 24.68 20.54 6.84
N SER A 112 23.69 20.83 5.98
CA SER A 112 23.16 22.17 5.81
C SER A 112 22.40 22.68 7.05
N ASP A 113 21.75 21.78 7.80
CA ASP A 113 20.99 22.12 9.02
C ASP A 113 21.88 22.15 10.28
N TRP A 114 23.11 21.65 10.21
CA TRP A 114 24.03 21.55 11.37
C TRP A 114 24.42 22.89 11.95
N SER A 115 24.43 23.95 11.14
CA SER A 115 24.76 25.32 11.58
C SER A 115 23.65 25.95 12.44
N ASN A 116 22.43 25.44 12.37
CA ASN A 116 21.27 25.92 13.14
C ASN A 116 20.52 24.72 13.77
N PRO A 117 20.99 24.19 14.91
CA PRO A 117 20.38 23.01 15.51
C PRO A 117 18.95 23.28 15.96
N HIS A 118 18.01 22.54 15.40
CA HIS A 118 16.60 22.56 15.82
C HIS A 118 16.35 21.46 16.84
N VAL A 119 15.79 21.82 17.99
CA VAL A 119 15.36 20.87 19.03
C VAL A 119 13.89 20.53 18.80
N LEU A 120 13.58 19.25 18.66
CA LEU A 120 12.20 18.76 18.44
C LEU A 120 11.35 18.84 19.71
N ALA A 121 11.75 18.09 20.74
CA ALA A 121 11.11 18.01 22.04
C ALA A 121 12.08 17.34 23.03
N TYR A 122 11.95 17.64 24.31
CA TYR A 122 12.73 17.01 25.39
C TYR A 122 14.25 17.01 25.18
N GLY A 123 14.79 18.01 24.47
CA GLY A 123 16.22 18.14 24.21
C GLY A 123 16.77 17.25 23.08
N ILE A 124 15.90 16.55 22.33
CA ILE A 124 16.31 15.73 21.18
C ILE A 124 16.55 16.67 19.99
N GLU A 125 17.78 16.70 19.48
CA GLU A 125 18.11 17.43 18.26
C GLU A 125 17.58 16.72 17.03
N LEU A 126 17.08 17.48 16.08
CA LEU A 126 16.51 16.99 14.82
C LEU A 126 17.49 16.14 14.04
N ALA A 127 18.76 16.53 14.00
CA ALA A 127 19.82 15.85 13.27
C ALA A 127 20.00 14.37 13.65
N TRP A 128 19.79 14.02 14.93
CA TRP A 128 19.86 12.63 15.37
C TRP A 128 18.79 11.73 14.74
N ILE A 129 17.62 12.26 14.53
CA ILE A 129 16.53 11.49 13.92
C ILE A 129 16.68 11.49 12.40
N GLN A 130 17.07 12.62 11.81
CA GLN A 130 17.37 12.69 10.37
C GLN A 130 18.51 11.73 9.97
N ALA A 131 19.46 11.42 10.89
CA ALA A 131 20.52 10.45 10.65
C ALA A 131 20.03 9.03 10.30
N PHE A 132 18.77 8.69 10.61
CA PHE A 132 18.19 7.44 10.16
C PHE A 132 17.97 7.38 8.64
N LEU A 133 17.91 8.51 7.93
CA LEU A 133 17.85 8.54 6.47
C LEU A 133 19.12 7.98 5.82
N PRO A 134 20.31 8.58 6.01
CA PRO A 134 21.52 8.05 5.42
C PRO A 134 21.86 6.64 5.93
N LEU A 135 21.62 6.33 7.21
CA LEU A 135 21.81 4.99 7.76
C LEU A 135 20.88 3.96 7.10
N GLY A 136 19.63 4.34 6.84
CA GLY A 136 18.68 3.49 6.15
C GLY A 136 19.09 3.22 4.71
N PHE A 137 19.47 4.24 3.93
CA PHE A 137 19.94 4.05 2.55
C PHE A 137 21.23 3.25 2.46
N LEU A 138 22.19 3.49 3.35
CA LEU A 138 23.41 2.66 3.45
C LEU A 138 23.05 1.21 3.78
N GLY A 139 22.16 0.99 4.76
CA GLY A 139 21.68 -0.34 5.12
C GLY A 139 20.98 -1.06 3.97
N LEU A 140 20.14 -0.35 3.20
CA LEU A 140 19.49 -0.89 2.01
C LEU A 140 20.52 -1.33 0.96
N GLY A 141 21.49 -0.48 0.64
CA GLY A 141 22.57 -0.82 -0.29
C GLY A 141 23.39 -2.04 0.17
N LEU A 142 23.72 -2.12 1.48
CA LEU A 142 24.44 -3.26 2.06
C LEU A 142 23.65 -4.57 1.95
N THR A 143 22.32 -4.53 2.04
CA THR A 143 21.47 -5.73 2.06
C THR A 143 21.04 -6.20 0.67
N MET A 144 21.20 -5.39 -0.38
CA MET A 144 20.83 -5.78 -1.75
C MET A 144 21.68 -6.91 -2.31
N GLY A 145 22.98 -6.96 -2.01
CA GLY A 145 23.88 -8.00 -2.48
C GLY A 145 23.43 -9.43 -2.14
N PRO A 146 23.21 -9.76 -0.87
CA PRO A 146 22.78 -11.09 -0.46
C PRO A 146 21.40 -11.48 -1.01
N SER A 147 20.47 -10.54 -1.13
CA SER A 147 19.11 -10.82 -1.60
C SER A 147 19.04 -11.10 -3.10
N LEU A 148 19.80 -10.36 -3.92
CA LEU A 148 19.82 -10.50 -5.38
C LEU A 148 20.75 -11.64 -5.86
N LEU A 149 21.85 -11.90 -5.15
CA LEU A 149 22.83 -12.91 -5.53
C LEU A 149 22.60 -14.28 -4.87
N GLY A 150 21.86 -14.34 -3.76
CA GLY A 150 21.70 -15.55 -2.93
C GLY A 150 20.50 -16.45 -3.23
N SER A 151 19.62 -16.09 -4.16
CA SER A 151 18.41 -16.86 -4.47
C SER A 151 18.68 -18.00 -5.47
N LYS A 152 18.77 -19.22 -4.97
CA LYS A 152 18.48 -20.53 -5.63
C LYS A 152 19.33 -21.04 -6.80
N THR A 153 20.42 -20.42 -7.23
CA THR A 153 21.22 -20.95 -8.35
C THR A 153 22.71 -21.11 -8.04
N ILE A 154 23.10 -21.23 -6.78
CA ILE A 154 24.33 -21.92 -6.48
C ILE A 154 23.95 -23.39 -6.41
N ASP A 155 24.12 -24.08 -7.56
CA ASP A 155 24.07 -25.53 -7.64
C ASP A 155 24.77 -26.11 -6.41
N GLN A 156 24.03 -26.87 -5.61
CA GLN A 156 24.58 -27.53 -4.43
C GLN A 156 25.69 -28.54 -4.81
N ASN A 157 25.91 -28.73 -6.11
CA ASN A 157 26.87 -29.67 -6.69
C ASN A 157 28.15 -29.06 -7.23
N SER A 158 28.36 -27.73 -7.23
CA SER A 158 29.66 -27.18 -7.62
C SER A 158 30.53 -26.99 -6.39
N GLU A 159 31.42 -27.94 -6.16
CA GLU A 159 32.40 -28.02 -5.08
C GLU A 159 33.54 -26.96 -5.13
N ASN A 160 33.41 -25.83 -5.83
CA ASN A 160 34.45 -24.83 -5.91
C ASN A 160 34.28 -23.75 -4.84
N HIS A 161 34.74 -24.03 -3.61
CA HIS A 161 34.88 -23.05 -2.51
C HIS A 161 35.62 -21.77 -2.92
N ALA A 162 36.54 -21.84 -3.89
CA ALA A 162 37.27 -20.69 -4.42
C ALA A 162 36.38 -19.71 -5.18
N SER A 163 35.47 -20.21 -6.06
CA SER A 163 34.53 -19.39 -6.82
C SER A 163 33.54 -18.68 -5.88
N ARG A 164 33.09 -19.36 -4.83
CA ARG A 164 32.18 -18.81 -3.83
C ARG A 164 32.83 -17.66 -3.03
N ARG A 165 34.07 -17.81 -2.65
CA ARG A 165 34.84 -16.74 -1.97
C ARG A 165 35.09 -15.56 -2.91
N LEU A 166 35.40 -15.79 -4.17
CA LEU A 166 35.62 -14.72 -5.15
C LEU A 166 34.34 -13.88 -5.34
N HIS A 167 33.18 -14.54 -5.49
CA HIS A 167 31.90 -13.83 -5.60
C HIS A 167 31.54 -13.02 -4.34
N GLN A 168 31.82 -13.54 -3.15
CA GLN A 168 31.63 -12.81 -1.90
C GLN A 168 32.56 -11.58 -1.81
N TRP A 169 33.83 -11.73 -2.19
CA TRP A 169 34.81 -10.63 -2.24
C TRP A 169 34.39 -9.56 -3.25
N LEU A 170 34.00 -9.95 -4.45
CA LEU A 170 33.50 -9.02 -5.48
C LEU A 170 32.26 -8.28 -4.99
N SER A 171 31.33 -8.96 -4.33
CA SER A 171 30.14 -8.32 -3.74
C SER A 171 30.51 -7.29 -2.68
N CYS A 172 31.49 -7.60 -1.81
CA CYS A 172 31.96 -6.64 -0.81
C CYS A 172 32.64 -5.42 -1.45
N VAL A 173 33.45 -5.62 -2.48
CA VAL A 173 34.11 -4.52 -3.22
C VAL A 173 33.05 -3.64 -3.90
N VAL A 174 32.08 -4.23 -4.56
CA VAL A 174 30.97 -3.48 -5.22
C VAL A 174 30.17 -2.68 -4.20
N VAL A 175 29.87 -3.25 -3.04
CA VAL A 175 29.16 -2.54 -1.97
C VAL A 175 29.98 -1.37 -1.46
N LEU A 176 31.23 -1.59 -1.13
CA LEU A 176 32.13 -0.53 -0.62
C LEU A 176 32.34 0.58 -1.68
N ALA A 177 32.57 0.19 -2.93
CA ALA A 177 32.71 1.15 -4.02
C ALA A 177 31.37 1.89 -4.29
N GLY A 178 30.26 1.18 -4.44
CA GLY A 178 28.96 1.78 -4.75
C GLY A 178 28.46 2.72 -3.66
N LEU A 179 28.67 2.39 -2.39
CA LEU A 179 28.27 3.25 -1.28
C LEU A 179 29.31 4.35 -0.98
N GLY A 180 30.60 4.11 -1.24
CA GLY A 180 31.67 5.06 -0.90
C GLY A 180 32.01 6.05 -2.01
N LEU A 181 31.90 5.66 -3.29
CA LEU A 181 32.24 6.53 -4.42
C LEU A 181 31.51 7.89 -4.42
N PRO A 182 30.22 7.98 -4.10
CA PRO A 182 29.51 9.25 -4.03
C PRO A 182 30.03 10.24 -3.00
N PHE A 183 30.74 9.76 -1.96
CA PHE A 183 31.35 10.61 -0.95
C PHE A 183 32.77 11.08 -1.29
N VAL A 184 33.38 10.49 -2.30
CA VAL A 184 34.78 10.77 -2.69
C VAL A 184 34.86 11.53 -4.01
N LEU A 185 33.98 11.26 -4.94
CA LEU A 185 33.92 11.88 -6.26
C LEU A 185 32.84 12.95 -6.34
N ASP A 186 33.21 14.08 -6.91
CA ASP A 186 32.22 15.08 -7.29
C ASP A 186 31.51 14.57 -8.56
N LEU A 187 30.30 14.06 -8.38
CA LEU A 187 29.54 13.37 -9.43
C LEU A 187 28.68 14.33 -10.28
N SER A 188 28.74 15.63 -10.01
CA SER A 188 28.00 16.65 -10.77
C SER A 188 28.33 16.59 -12.27
N ASP A 189 29.57 16.21 -12.63
CA ASP A 189 30.03 16.16 -14.01
C ASP A 189 29.78 14.81 -14.72
N PHE A 190 29.44 13.75 -13.96
CA PHE A 190 29.32 12.39 -14.50
C PHE A 190 27.90 11.95 -14.89
N LEU A 191 26.86 12.68 -14.49
CA LEU A 191 25.49 12.23 -14.58
C LEU A 191 24.69 12.65 -15.86
N PRO A 192 25.06 13.62 -16.68
CA PRO A 192 24.21 14.06 -17.78
C PRO A 192 24.51 13.34 -19.08
N THR A 193 23.93 12.17 -19.28
CA THR A 193 23.85 11.58 -20.62
C THR A 193 22.43 11.08 -20.90
N PRO A 194 21.93 11.19 -22.15
CA PRO A 194 20.60 10.67 -22.52
C PRO A 194 20.46 9.16 -22.35
N ILE A 195 21.57 8.47 -22.07
CA ILE A 195 21.62 7.02 -21.77
C ILE A 195 21.06 6.71 -20.38
N TYR A 196 21.08 7.67 -19.45
CA TYR A 196 20.69 7.45 -18.06
C TYR A 196 19.20 7.07 -17.89
N PRO A 197 18.22 7.78 -18.48
CA PRO A 197 16.82 7.37 -18.42
C PRO A 197 16.58 5.98 -19.02
N LEU A 198 17.28 5.65 -20.11
CA LEU A 198 17.16 4.33 -20.74
C LEU A 198 17.70 3.24 -19.82
N ALA A 199 18.83 3.48 -19.14
CA ALA A 199 19.37 2.55 -18.15
C ALA A 199 18.42 2.32 -16.97
N LEU A 200 17.74 3.37 -16.50
CA LEU A 200 16.74 3.28 -15.42
C LEU A 200 15.49 2.50 -15.84
N VAL A 201 15.00 2.72 -17.07
CA VAL A 201 13.90 1.91 -17.63
C VAL A 201 14.33 0.44 -17.74
N LEU A 202 15.55 0.18 -18.19
CA LEU A 202 16.09 -1.18 -18.23
C LEU A 202 16.17 -1.79 -16.83
N MET A 203 16.64 -1.06 -15.83
CA MET A 203 16.67 -1.51 -14.44
C MET A 203 15.28 -1.89 -13.93
N LEU A 204 14.27 -1.06 -14.24
CA LEU A 204 12.89 -1.31 -13.86
C LEU A 204 12.37 -2.64 -14.46
N LEU A 205 12.63 -2.85 -15.75
CA LEU A 205 12.25 -4.08 -16.46
C LEU A 205 13.02 -5.31 -15.96
N LEU A 206 14.28 -5.14 -15.54
CA LEU A 206 15.13 -6.20 -14.99
C LEU A 206 14.83 -6.52 -13.51
N GLY A 207 13.91 -5.76 -12.88
CA GLY A 207 13.41 -6.08 -11.55
C GLY A 207 14.10 -5.37 -10.39
N ALA A 208 14.72 -4.24 -10.65
CA ALA A 208 15.18 -3.36 -9.58
C ALA A 208 13.99 -2.89 -8.72
N PRO A 209 14.19 -2.65 -7.41
CA PRO A 209 13.16 -2.05 -6.56
C PRO A 209 12.72 -0.68 -7.11
N ILE A 210 11.41 -0.42 -7.09
CA ILE A 210 10.82 0.78 -7.68
C ILE A 210 11.43 2.05 -7.08
N PHE A 211 11.66 2.10 -5.76
CA PHE A 211 12.23 3.28 -5.11
C PHE A 211 13.65 3.61 -5.62
N VAL A 212 14.45 2.60 -5.99
CA VAL A 212 15.79 2.81 -6.54
C VAL A 212 15.71 3.47 -7.91
N VAL A 213 14.81 2.97 -8.75
CA VAL A 213 14.63 3.53 -10.11
C VAL A 213 14.12 4.96 -10.03
N MET A 214 13.12 5.21 -9.19
CA MET A 214 12.57 6.55 -8.98
C MET A 214 13.59 7.49 -8.33
N GLY A 215 14.31 7.04 -7.31
CA GLY A 215 15.39 7.81 -6.69
C GLY A 215 16.52 8.13 -7.66
N GLY A 216 16.92 7.14 -8.48
CA GLY A 216 17.89 7.34 -9.54
C GLY A 216 17.44 8.34 -10.60
N LEU A 217 16.15 8.29 -11.00
CA LEU A 217 15.57 9.25 -11.93
C LEU A 217 15.57 10.67 -11.34
N ALA A 218 15.11 10.82 -10.07
CA ALA A 218 15.11 12.12 -9.40
C ALA A 218 16.51 12.72 -9.30
N LEU A 219 17.50 11.91 -8.89
CA LEU A 219 18.91 12.34 -8.81
C LEU A 219 19.46 12.74 -10.17
N ALA A 220 19.13 11.99 -11.23
CA ALA A 220 19.56 12.32 -12.59
C ALA A 220 18.95 13.65 -13.06
N LEU A 221 17.66 13.85 -12.84
CA LEU A 221 16.97 15.08 -13.23
C LEU A 221 17.51 16.30 -12.47
N LEU A 222 17.74 16.19 -11.15
CA LEU A 222 18.35 17.26 -10.36
C LEU A 222 19.79 17.58 -10.83
N SER A 223 20.56 16.54 -11.20
CA SER A 223 21.94 16.75 -11.69
C SER A 223 21.99 17.42 -13.06
N ILE A 224 21.05 17.13 -13.97
CA ILE A 224 20.97 17.76 -15.30
C ILE A 224 20.82 19.28 -15.17
N ASP A 225 20.01 19.74 -14.22
CA ASP A 225 19.75 21.16 -14.00
C ASP A 225 20.66 21.78 -12.92
N ALA A 226 21.72 21.07 -12.52
CA ALA A 226 22.67 21.50 -11.49
C ALA A 226 22.00 21.88 -10.15
N LEU A 227 20.89 21.23 -9.81
CA LEU A 227 20.16 21.44 -8.57
C LEU A 227 20.76 20.60 -7.43
N PRO A 228 20.67 21.06 -6.17
CA PRO A 228 21.21 20.33 -5.03
C PRO A 228 20.57 18.95 -4.89
N LEU A 229 21.35 17.88 -4.84
CA LEU A 229 20.85 16.51 -4.61
C LEU A 229 20.16 16.35 -3.25
N ALA A 230 20.51 17.18 -2.26
CA ALA A 230 19.89 17.28 -0.96
C ALA A 230 18.35 17.54 -1.04
N SER A 231 17.89 18.18 -2.11
CA SER A 231 16.45 18.46 -2.35
C SER A 231 15.61 17.18 -2.41
N LEU A 232 16.17 16.06 -2.90
CA LEU A 232 15.50 14.77 -2.90
C LEU A 232 15.32 14.23 -1.48
N SER A 233 16.38 14.28 -0.68
CA SER A 233 16.32 13.84 0.72
C SER A 233 15.41 14.72 1.57
N LEU A 234 15.38 16.03 1.29
CA LEU A 234 14.45 16.95 1.92
C LEU A 234 12.99 16.60 1.57
N SER A 235 12.70 16.30 0.30
CA SER A 235 11.37 15.87 -0.14
C SER A 235 10.95 14.58 0.57
N HIS A 236 11.86 13.60 0.70
CA HIS A 236 11.60 12.37 1.43
C HIS A 236 11.35 12.62 2.92
N TYR A 237 12.12 13.51 3.54
CA TYR A 237 11.91 13.90 4.92
C TYR A 237 10.56 14.60 5.12
N GLN A 238 10.22 15.57 4.28
CA GLN A 238 8.97 16.33 4.36
C GLN A 238 7.73 15.44 4.28
N ILE A 239 7.71 14.47 3.37
CA ILE A 239 6.58 13.55 3.29
C ILE A 239 6.51 12.66 4.54
N THR A 240 7.64 12.19 5.04
CA THR A 240 7.68 11.27 6.19
C THR A 240 7.22 11.93 7.49
N VAL A 241 7.48 13.22 7.66
CA VAL A 241 7.04 14.00 8.84
C VAL A 241 5.71 14.74 8.61
N ASN A 242 4.93 14.35 7.60
CA ASN A 242 3.59 14.92 7.42
C ASN A 242 2.67 14.53 8.58
N PRO A 243 1.90 15.49 9.17
CA PRO A 243 1.06 15.23 10.35
C PRO A 243 0.02 14.12 10.18
N SER A 244 -0.47 13.91 8.96
CA SER A 244 -1.50 12.91 8.68
C SER A 244 -0.92 11.53 8.35
N LEU A 245 0.38 11.46 8.06
CA LEU A 245 1.01 10.23 7.60
C LEU A 245 1.04 9.09 8.63
N PRO A 246 1.23 9.34 9.94
CA PRO A 246 1.20 8.28 10.94
C PRO A 246 -0.11 7.50 11.01
N ALA A 247 -1.22 8.05 10.47
CA ALA A 247 -2.47 7.32 10.35
C ALA A 247 -2.36 6.06 9.47
N LEU A 248 -1.48 6.08 8.44
CA LEU A 248 -1.30 4.95 7.52
C LEU A 248 -0.83 3.68 8.25
N PRO A 249 0.33 3.66 8.93
CA PRO A 249 0.79 2.46 9.63
C PRO A 249 -0.16 2.03 10.75
N LEU A 250 -0.83 2.97 11.41
CA LEU A 250 -1.73 2.66 12.53
C LEU A 250 -3.02 1.98 12.05
N PHE A 251 -3.68 2.46 10.99
CA PHE A 251 -4.82 1.76 10.41
C PHE A 251 -4.41 0.42 9.79
N THR A 252 -3.25 0.34 9.12
CA THR A 252 -2.73 -0.92 8.58
C THR A 252 -2.48 -1.94 9.70
N LEU A 253 -1.96 -1.50 10.84
CA LEU A 253 -1.77 -2.36 12.03
C LEU A 253 -3.11 -2.92 12.53
N ALA A 254 -4.13 -2.08 12.67
CA ALA A 254 -5.47 -2.52 13.07
C ALA A 254 -6.02 -3.59 12.11
N GLY A 255 -5.89 -3.36 10.81
CA GLY A 255 -6.30 -4.30 9.77
C GLY A 255 -5.57 -5.63 9.83
N LEU A 256 -4.24 -5.62 9.98
CA LEU A 256 -3.44 -6.84 10.08
C LEU A 256 -3.72 -7.62 11.37
N VAL A 257 -3.99 -6.94 12.49
CA VAL A 257 -4.41 -7.59 13.74
C VAL A 257 -5.73 -8.35 13.54
N PHE A 258 -6.74 -7.75 12.88
CA PHE A 258 -7.97 -8.44 12.55
C PHE A 258 -7.76 -9.58 11.53
N ALA A 259 -6.92 -9.38 10.52
CA ALA A 259 -6.63 -10.39 9.51
C ALA A 259 -5.87 -11.61 10.08
N SER A 260 -5.03 -11.42 11.11
CA SER A 260 -4.26 -12.49 11.76
C SER A 260 -5.05 -13.32 12.78
N THR A 261 -6.29 -12.92 13.08
CA THR A 261 -7.18 -13.56 14.06
C THR A 261 -8.43 -14.12 13.39
N LYS A 262 -9.34 -14.74 14.15
CA LYS A 262 -10.62 -15.25 13.63
C LYS A 262 -11.68 -14.16 13.42
N ALA A 263 -11.29 -12.90 13.39
CA ALA A 263 -12.19 -11.77 13.14
C ALA A 263 -12.91 -11.88 11.79
N SER A 264 -12.19 -12.31 10.73
CA SER A 264 -12.75 -12.55 9.41
C SER A 264 -13.87 -13.61 9.40
N GLU A 265 -13.70 -14.69 10.16
CA GLU A 265 -14.70 -15.76 10.31
C GLU A 265 -15.95 -15.26 11.02
N ARG A 266 -15.77 -14.50 12.12
CA ARG A 266 -16.89 -13.93 12.90
C ARG A 266 -17.68 -12.92 12.08
N LEU A 267 -17.00 -12.01 11.38
CA LEU A 267 -17.64 -11.04 10.51
C LEU A 267 -18.41 -11.71 9.36
N SER A 268 -17.84 -12.77 8.75
CA SER A 268 -18.54 -13.49 7.68
C SER A 268 -19.84 -14.12 8.14
N LEU A 269 -19.86 -14.69 9.34
CA LEU A 269 -21.10 -15.24 9.94
C LEU A 269 -22.16 -14.15 10.15
N VAL A 270 -21.75 -12.95 10.60
CA VAL A 270 -22.69 -11.82 10.76
C VAL A 270 -23.35 -11.45 9.45
N PHE A 271 -22.55 -11.20 8.41
CA PHE A 271 -23.09 -10.74 7.12
C PHE A 271 -24.00 -11.78 6.47
N VAL A 272 -23.61 -13.07 6.52
CA VAL A 272 -24.44 -14.17 5.99
C VAL A 272 -25.77 -14.28 6.74
N LYS A 273 -25.77 -14.15 8.08
CA LYS A 273 -27.00 -14.25 8.88
C LYS A 273 -27.85 -12.98 8.83
N LEU A 274 -27.25 -11.80 8.69
CA LEU A 274 -27.96 -10.52 8.63
C LEU A 274 -28.69 -10.34 7.29
N LEU A 275 -28.06 -10.70 6.18
CA LEU A 275 -28.60 -10.51 4.84
C LEU A 275 -29.52 -11.68 4.41
N GLY A 276 -29.58 -12.74 5.21
CA GLY A 276 -30.47 -13.89 5.02
C GLY A 276 -29.86 -14.99 4.15
N GLU A 277 -30.63 -16.09 4.04
CA GLU A 277 -30.28 -17.24 3.22
C GLU A 277 -30.87 -17.09 1.81
N GLY A 278 -30.06 -17.37 0.81
CA GLY A 278 -30.49 -17.35 -0.58
C GLY A 278 -29.45 -16.73 -1.51
N ARG A 279 -29.52 -17.10 -2.76
CA ARG A 279 -28.53 -16.82 -3.80
C ARG A 279 -28.12 -15.33 -3.87
N TYR A 280 -29.09 -14.43 -3.93
CA TYR A 280 -28.82 -12.99 -4.04
C TYR A 280 -28.31 -12.39 -2.72
N ALA A 281 -28.81 -12.90 -1.61
CA ALA A 281 -28.37 -12.49 -0.28
C ALA A 281 -26.89 -12.83 -0.08
N THR A 282 -26.45 -14.01 -0.51
CA THR A 282 -25.04 -14.44 -0.41
C THR A 282 -24.12 -13.58 -1.27
N VAL A 283 -24.51 -13.22 -2.50
CA VAL A 283 -23.71 -12.31 -3.34
C VAL A 283 -23.57 -10.94 -2.69
N LEU A 284 -24.66 -10.40 -2.15
CA LEU A 284 -24.64 -9.11 -1.44
C LEU A 284 -23.77 -9.21 -0.18
N ALA A 285 -23.94 -10.28 0.61
CA ALA A 285 -23.16 -10.51 1.82
C ALA A 285 -21.65 -10.60 1.52
N VAL A 286 -21.27 -11.37 0.52
CA VAL A 286 -19.87 -11.50 0.09
C VAL A 286 -19.33 -10.15 -0.41
N SER A 287 -20.09 -9.43 -1.23
CA SER A 287 -19.66 -8.14 -1.76
C SER A 287 -19.42 -7.11 -0.65
N VAL A 288 -20.39 -6.96 0.27
CA VAL A 288 -20.29 -6.00 1.38
C VAL A 288 -19.18 -6.43 2.36
N LEU A 289 -19.11 -7.73 2.70
CA LEU A 289 -18.08 -8.24 3.59
C LEU A 289 -16.66 -8.00 3.05
N CYS A 290 -16.42 -8.37 1.79
CA CYS A 290 -15.12 -8.14 1.15
C CYS A 290 -14.76 -6.65 1.13
N SER A 291 -15.71 -5.79 0.76
CA SER A 291 -15.48 -4.34 0.73
C SER A 291 -15.19 -3.77 2.13
N CYS A 292 -15.98 -4.13 3.15
CA CYS A 292 -15.75 -3.69 4.52
C CYS A 292 -14.42 -4.21 5.09
N PHE A 293 -14.07 -5.46 4.80
CA PHE A 293 -12.83 -6.04 5.29
C PHE A 293 -11.61 -5.41 4.62
N THR A 294 -11.69 -5.11 3.33
CA THR A 294 -10.62 -4.38 2.62
C THR A 294 -10.44 -2.96 3.16
N ALA A 295 -11.53 -2.28 3.49
CA ALA A 295 -11.45 -0.96 4.13
C ALA A 295 -10.67 -0.99 5.43
N LEU A 296 -10.84 -2.04 6.24
CA LEU A 296 -10.14 -2.23 7.51
C LEU A 296 -8.68 -2.65 7.32
N THR A 297 -8.41 -3.55 6.36
CA THR A 297 -7.06 -4.09 6.14
C THR A 297 -6.18 -3.17 5.29
N GLY A 298 -6.79 -2.23 4.58
CA GLY A 298 -6.10 -1.29 3.70
C GLY A 298 -5.60 -1.88 2.39
N GLY A 299 -5.86 -3.18 2.11
CA GLY A 299 -5.39 -3.83 0.89
C GLY A 299 -6.30 -4.96 0.40
N SER A 300 -6.72 -4.87 -0.87
CA SER A 300 -7.58 -5.87 -1.52
C SER A 300 -6.96 -7.28 -1.57
N GLY A 301 -5.64 -7.37 -1.75
CA GLY A 301 -4.91 -8.65 -1.73
C GLY A 301 -4.99 -9.37 -0.38
N VAL A 302 -4.90 -8.64 0.73
CA VAL A 302 -5.03 -9.21 2.10
C VAL A 302 -6.43 -9.79 2.30
N THR A 303 -7.46 -9.11 1.81
CA THR A 303 -8.84 -9.58 1.87
C THR A 303 -9.04 -10.89 1.07
N ILE A 304 -8.47 -10.97 -0.13
CA ILE A 304 -8.52 -12.20 -0.95
C ILE A 304 -7.85 -13.36 -0.21
N LEU A 305 -6.68 -13.13 0.39
CA LEU A 305 -5.95 -14.14 1.16
C LEU A 305 -6.73 -14.60 2.41
N ALA A 306 -7.36 -13.67 3.13
CA ALA A 306 -8.04 -13.94 4.39
C ALA A 306 -9.43 -14.58 4.20
N LEU A 307 -10.20 -14.13 3.19
CA LEU A 307 -11.60 -14.50 3.01
C LEU A 307 -11.84 -15.44 1.82
N GLY A 308 -10.94 -15.50 0.84
CA GLY A 308 -11.15 -16.25 -0.40
C GLY A 308 -11.48 -17.71 -0.18
N GLY A 309 -10.69 -18.39 0.64
CA GLY A 309 -10.89 -19.80 0.99
C GLY A 309 -12.18 -20.10 1.75
N LEU A 310 -12.74 -19.09 2.44
CA LEU A 310 -13.99 -19.20 3.17
C LEU A 310 -15.21 -18.93 2.28
N LEU A 311 -15.14 -17.89 1.43
CA LEU A 311 -16.29 -17.38 0.70
C LEU A 311 -16.59 -18.16 -0.59
N LEU A 312 -15.59 -18.73 -1.24
CA LEU A 312 -15.79 -19.52 -2.46
C LEU A 312 -16.67 -20.75 -2.22
N PRO A 313 -16.43 -21.60 -1.19
CA PRO A 313 -17.32 -22.73 -0.88
C PRO A 313 -18.74 -22.29 -0.53
N LEU A 314 -18.90 -21.12 0.14
CA LEU A 314 -20.21 -20.57 0.47
C LEU A 314 -21.01 -20.23 -0.80
N LEU A 315 -20.37 -19.57 -1.77
CA LEU A 315 -21.00 -19.25 -3.06
C LEU A 315 -21.35 -20.50 -3.87
N GLN A 316 -20.49 -21.52 -3.86
CA GLN A 316 -20.73 -22.78 -4.52
C GLN A 316 -21.91 -23.54 -3.91
N LYS A 317 -22.08 -23.52 -2.58
CA LYS A 317 -23.24 -24.09 -1.88
C LYS A 317 -24.55 -23.47 -2.36
N ASP A 318 -24.55 -22.16 -2.66
CA ASP A 318 -25.73 -21.45 -3.17
C ASP A 318 -25.89 -21.53 -4.70
N GLY A 319 -25.13 -22.41 -5.35
CA GLY A 319 -25.27 -22.75 -6.76
C GLY A 319 -24.55 -21.81 -7.73
N TYR A 320 -23.55 -21.06 -7.28
CA TYR A 320 -22.69 -20.28 -8.16
C TYR A 320 -21.55 -21.14 -8.70
N PRO A 321 -21.26 -21.07 -10.02
CA PRO A 321 -20.07 -21.71 -10.60
C PRO A 321 -18.80 -21.16 -9.95
N GLU A 322 -17.77 -22.00 -9.86
CA GLU A 322 -16.47 -21.64 -9.28
C GLU A 322 -15.89 -20.36 -9.90
N SER A 323 -15.93 -20.26 -11.23
CA SER A 323 -15.44 -19.07 -11.95
C SER A 323 -16.17 -17.78 -11.54
N GLN A 324 -17.50 -17.84 -11.35
CA GLN A 324 -18.24 -16.68 -10.88
C GLN A 324 -17.89 -16.34 -9.41
N GLY A 325 -17.70 -17.36 -8.56
CA GLY A 325 -17.28 -17.16 -7.17
C GLY A 325 -15.90 -16.51 -7.08
N ILE A 326 -14.93 -16.98 -7.85
CA ILE A 326 -13.59 -16.39 -7.95
C ILE A 326 -13.68 -14.94 -8.42
N GLY A 327 -14.43 -14.69 -9.50
CA GLY A 327 -14.64 -13.34 -10.02
C GLY A 327 -15.25 -12.39 -9.00
N LEU A 328 -16.30 -12.84 -8.28
CA LEU A 328 -16.97 -12.02 -7.26
C LEU A 328 -16.04 -11.66 -6.10
N VAL A 329 -15.41 -12.66 -5.47
CA VAL A 329 -14.56 -12.43 -4.29
C VAL A 329 -13.39 -11.53 -4.64
N THR A 330 -12.73 -11.79 -5.77
CA THR A 330 -11.58 -10.98 -6.22
C THR A 330 -11.98 -9.53 -6.51
N SER A 331 -13.09 -9.33 -7.21
CA SER A 331 -13.54 -7.99 -7.61
C SER A 331 -14.19 -7.21 -6.47
N ALA A 332 -14.96 -7.87 -5.60
CA ALA A 332 -15.57 -7.23 -4.43
C ALA A 332 -14.51 -6.76 -3.42
N SER A 333 -13.39 -7.48 -3.32
CA SER A 333 -12.25 -7.06 -2.48
C SER A 333 -11.64 -5.75 -2.96
N ALA A 334 -11.64 -5.46 -4.26
CA ALA A 334 -11.16 -4.19 -4.80
C ALA A 334 -12.02 -2.98 -4.37
N LEU A 335 -13.34 -3.15 -4.19
CA LEU A 335 -14.25 -2.03 -3.89
C LEU A 335 -14.06 -1.39 -2.52
N GLY A 336 -13.45 -2.11 -1.58
CA GLY A 336 -13.26 -1.63 -0.22
C GLY A 336 -12.26 -0.47 -0.09
N VAL A 337 -11.48 -0.20 -1.10
CA VAL A 337 -10.54 0.93 -1.12
C VAL A 337 -11.26 2.28 -1.06
N LEU A 338 -12.49 2.37 -1.55
CA LEU A 338 -13.31 3.59 -1.45
C LEU A 338 -14.03 3.75 -0.10
N LEU A 339 -14.04 2.72 0.75
CA LEU A 339 -14.68 2.78 2.05
C LEU A 339 -13.69 3.20 3.15
N PRO A 340 -14.11 4.07 4.10
CA PRO A 340 -13.27 4.41 5.24
C PRO A 340 -13.12 3.21 6.21
N PRO A 341 -11.98 3.08 6.88
CA PRO A 341 -10.78 3.92 6.90
C PRO A 341 -9.67 3.46 5.95
N SER A 342 -9.94 3.37 4.67
CA SER A 342 -9.00 2.86 3.66
C SER A 342 -7.71 3.67 3.58
N VAL A 343 -6.58 2.97 3.54
CA VAL A 343 -5.23 3.56 3.42
C VAL A 343 -5.04 4.36 2.12
N PRO A 344 -5.45 3.88 0.94
CA PRO A 344 -5.34 4.67 -0.29
C PRO A 344 -6.14 5.98 -0.29
N LEU A 345 -7.33 6.00 0.35
CA LEU A 345 -8.07 7.25 0.54
C LEU A 345 -7.29 8.28 1.36
N ILE A 346 -6.64 7.83 2.44
CA ILE A 346 -5.81 8.69 3.29
C ILE A 346 -4.62 9.21 2.48
N MET A 347 -3.95 8.35 1.73
CA MET A 347 -2.81 8.75 0.90
C MET A 347 -3.20 9.77 -0.17
N PHE A 348 -4.31 9.53 -0.86
CA PHE A 348 -4.82 10.50 -1.82
C PHE A 348 -5.11 11.85 -1.16
N ALA A 349 -5.79 11.84 0.00
CA ALA A 349 -6.10 13.06 0.75
C ALA A 349 -4.83 13.87 1.09
N ILE A 350 -3.76 13.19 1.52
CA ILE A 350 -2.48 13.81 1.83
C ILE A 350 -1.85 14.43 0.58
N MET A 351 -1.80 13.68 -0.53
CA MET A 351 -1.18 14.13 -1.78
C MET A 351 -1.95 15.26 -2.46
N ALA A 352 -3.29 15.19 -2.44
CA ALA A 352 -4.17 16.21 -2.98
C ALA A 352 -4.41 17.40 -2.03
N ARG A 353 -3.88 17.35 -0.80
CA ARG A 353 -4.09 18.34 0.27
C ARG A 353 -5.57 18.58 0.60
N VAL A 354 -6.36 17.52 0.58
CA VAL A 354 -7.79 17.53 0.95
C VAL A 354 -7.96 16.95 2.35
N PRO A 355 -8.96 17.39 3.14
CA PRO A 355 -9.21 16.81 4.45
C PRO A 355 -9.56 15.31 4.36
N ILE A 356 -8.96 14.49 5.22
CA ILE A 356 -9.17 13.03 5.21
C ILE A 356 -10.62 12.67 5.51
N ASN A 357 -11.26 13.37 6.46
CA ASN A 357 -12.67 13.18 6.81
C ASN A 357 -13.59 13.45 5.63
N THR A 358 -13.31 14.47 4.81
CA THR A 358 -14.06 14.76 3.58
C THR A 358 -13.94 13.60 2.59
N MET A 359 -12.73 13.07 2.37
CA MET A 359 -12.52 11.92 1.49
C MET A 359 -13.22 10.65 1.99
N PHE A 360 -13.24 10.41 3.30
CA PHE A 360 -13.93 9.27 3.90
C PHE A 360 -15.44 9.30 3.65
N VAL A 361 -16.04 10.46 3.82
CA VAL A 361 -17.49 10.63 3.60
C VAL A 361 -17.83 10.61 2.11
N ALA A 362 -16.95 11.18 1.27
CA ALA A 362 -17.13 11.22 -0.18
C ALA A 362 -17.10 9.84 -0.84
N GLY A 363 -16.37 8.87 -0.28
CA GLY A 363 -16.27 7.51 -0.81
C GLY A 363 -17.51 6.63 -0.60
N LEU A 364 -18.38 6.95 0.36
CA LEU A 364 -19.49 6.07 0.78
C LEU A 364 -20.51 5.81 -0.33
N LEU A 365 -21.06 6.86 -0.94
CA LEU A 365 -22.06 6.71 -2.02
C LEU A 365 -21.44 6.08 -3.29
N PRO A 366 -20.26 6.49 -3.76
CA PRO A 366 -19.58 5.82 -4.87
C PRO A 366 -19.34 4.34 -4.64
N ALA A 367 -18.86 3.94 -3.46
CA ALA A 367 -18.66 2.53 -3.12
C ALA A 367 -19.97 1.74 -3.21
N LEU A 368 -21.08 2.30 -2.71
CA LEU A 368 -22.40 1.67 -2.82
C LEU A 368 -22.82 1.50 -4.29
N VAL A 369 -22.65 2.54 -5.11
CA VAL A 369 -22.96 2.49 -6.56
C VAL A 369 -22.12 1.41 -7.25
N MET A 370 -20.84 1.29 -6.90
CA MET A 370 -19.96 0.28 -7.50
C MET A 370 -20.32 -1.14 -7.05
N VAL A 371 -20.71 -1.36 -5.79
CA VAL A 371 -21.24 -2.66 -5.32
C VAL A 371 -22.52 -3.03 -6.07
N ILE A 372 -23.46 -2.09 -6.22
CA ILE A 372 -24.68 -2.31 -6.99
C ILE A 372 -24.35 -2.63 -8.46
N SER A 373 -23.44 -1.87 -9.06
CA SER A 373 -22.99 -2.08 -10.44
C SER A 373 -22.37 -3.47 -10.62
N LEU A 374 -21.50 -3.90 -9.68
CA LEU A 374 -20.92 -5.24 -9.67
C LEU A 374 -22.00 -6.32 -9.67
N ILE A 375 -23.01 -6.21 -8.81
CA ILE A 375 -24.08 -7.21 -8.68
C ILE A 375 -24.96 -7.25 -9.94
N VAL A 376 -25.36 -6.08 -10.45
CA VAL A 376 -26.29 -5.96 -11.58
C VAL A 376 -25.62 -6.35 -12.91
N PHE A 377 -24.45 -5.78 -13.20
CA PHE A 377 -23.78 -5.95 -14.48
C PHE A 377 -22.75 -7.11 -14.48
N GLY A 378 -22.30 -7.58 -13.32
CA GLY A 378 -21.35 -8.70 -13.20
C GLY A 378 -21.94 -10.08 -13.51
N GLY A 379 -23.25 -10.16 -13.84
CA GLY A 379 -23.90 -11.40 -14.22
C GLY A 379 -24.35 -12.30 -13.07
N PHE A 380 -24.24 -11.82 -11.81
CA PHE A 380 -24.58 -12.60 -10.62
C PHE A 380 -26.10 -12.78 -10.40
N LEU A 381 -26.92 -11.97 -11.07
CA LEU A 381 -28.38 -12.09 -11.05
C LEU A 381 -28.92 -13.17 -12.02
N ARG A 382 -28.11 -13.65 -12.96
CA ARG A 382 -28.52 -14.69 -13.93
C ARG A 382 -28.34 -16.08 -13.34
N LYS A 383 -29.29 -17.01 -13.62
CA LYS A 383 -29.13 -18.43 -13.34
C LYS A 383 -28.01 -18.99 -14.24
N GLY A 384 -26.85 -19.29 -13.67
CA GLY A 384 -25.86 -20.13 -14.37
C GLY A 384 -26.39 -21.57 -14.52
N PRO A 385 -25.91 -22.36 -15.51
CA PRO A 385 -26.21 -23.77 -15.57
C PRO A 385 -25.75 -24.42 -14.26
N SER A 386 -26.67 -25.11 -13.59
CA SER A 386 -26.39 -25.89 -12.38
C SER A 386 -25.52 -27.09 -12.76
N THR A 387 -24.21 -26.89 -12.79
CA THR A 387 -23.26 -28.01 -12.76
C THR A 387 -23.19 -28.47 -11.32
N SER A 388 -23.63 -29.70 -11.08
CA SER A 388 -23.49 -30.37 -9.79
C SER A 388 -22.04 -30.27 -9.29
N PRO A 389 -21.79 -29.86 -8.05
CA PRO A 389 -20.43 -29.72 -7.56
C PRO A 389 -19.78 -31.10 -7.41
N THR A 390 -18.93 -31.47 -8.36
CA THR A 390 -17.92 -32.49 -8.10
C THR A 390 -16.74 -31.82 -7.39
N PHE A 391 -16.91 -31.58 -6.11
CA PHE A 391 -15.83 -31.16 -5.24
C PHE A 391 -14.97 -32.40 -4.93
N ASN A 392 -13.86 -32.56 -5.64
CA ASN A 392 -12.77 -33.43 -5.21
C ASN A 392 -11.81 -32.56 -4.39
N PRO A 393 -11.79 -32.66 -3.07
CA PRO A 393 -10.79 -31.97 -2.27
C PRO A 393 -9.43 -32.59 -2.55
N THR A 394 -8.58 -31.86 -3.24
CA THR A 394 -7.15 -32.22 -3.34
C THR A 394 -6.50 -31.98 -1.97
N PRO A 395 -5.84 -33.00 -1.36
CA PRO A 395 -5.35 -32.94 0.01
C PRO A 395 -3.99 -32.24 0.14
N SER A 396 -3.85 -31.00 -0.31
CA SER A 396 -2.56 -30.30 -0.27
C SER A 396 -2.58 -28.88 0.30
N SER A 397 -3.61 -28.50 1.06
CA SER A 397 -3.51 -27.30 1.91
C SER A 397 -3.62 -27.71 3.39
N PRO A 398 -2.72 -27.22 4.28
CA PRO A 398 -2.79 -27.50 5.72
C PRO A 398 -3.87 -26.68 6.45
N GLN A 399 -4.82 -26.11 5.71
CA GLN A 399 -5.99 -25.48 6.32
C GLN A 399 -7.06 -26.54 6.43
N THR A 400 -7.33 -26.98 7.67
CA THR A 400 -8.52 -27.76 8.02
C THR A 400 -9.72 -27.18 7.29
N PRO A 401 -10.53 -28.01 6.55
CA PRO A 401 -11.76 -27.53 5.94
C PRO A 401 -12.58 -26.89 7.07
N PHE A 402 -12.86 -25.61 6.92
CA PHE A 402 -13.80 -24.94 7.82
C PHE A 402 -15.15 -25.62 7.61
N GLN A 403 -15.40 -26.66 8.42
CA GLN A 403 -16.73 -27.17 8.60
C GLN A 403 -17.50 -26.02 9.25
N LEU A 404 -18.39 -25.40 8.48
CA LEU A 404 -19.54 -24.74 9.03
C LEU A 404 -20.30 -25.82 9.83
N GLN A 405 -19.73 -26.15 11.02
CA GLN A 405 -20.42 -26.98 11.99
C GLN A 405 -21.80 -26.37 12.12
N ASP A 406 -22.81 -27.19 11.93
CA ASP A 406 -24.22 -26.88 12.04
C ASP A 406 -24.55 -25.99 13.27
N LYS A 407 -24.12 -24.74 13.23
CA LYS A 407 -24.65 -23.65 14.04
C LYS A 407 -25.88 -23.04 13.35
N SER A 408 -26.65 -23.90 12.69
CA SER A 408 -27.95 -23.55 12.10
C SER A 408 -28.97 -23.01 13.12
N ALA A 409 -28.64 -23.07 14.40
CA ALA A 409 -29.50 -22.58 15.49
C ALA A 409 -29.14 -21.18 16.02
N SER A 410 -28.03 -20.53 15.57
CA SER A 410 -27.70 -19.18 16.06
C SER A 410 -28.50 -18.12 15.30
N SER A 411 -29.25 -17.31 16.05
CA SER A 411 -29.97 -16.17 15.47
C SER A 411 -28.97 -15.12 14.95
N ALA A 412 -29.41 -14.27 13.99
CA ALA A 412 -28.59 -13.14 13.48
C ALA A 412 -28.08 -12.25 14.63
N TRP A 413 -28.85 -12.11 15.69
CA TRP A 413 -28.49 -11.38 16.90
C TRP A 413 -27.32 -12.04 17.66
N GLN A 414 -27.28 -13.36 17.75
CA GLN A 414 -26.17 -14.08 18.39
C GLN A 414 -24.88 -13.96 17.57
N ALA A 415 -24.99 -14.02 16.24
CA ALA A 415 -23.86 -13.78 15.36
C ALA A 415 -23.30 -12.35 15.51
N LEU A 416 -24.18 -11.34 15.53
CA LEU A 416 -23.81 -9.95 15.76
C LEU A 416 -23.15 -9.76 17.14
N TRP A 417 -23.68 -10.40 18.18
CA TRP A 417 -23.11 -10.32 19.52
C TRP A 417 -21.73 -10.97 19.60
N SER A 418 -21.49 -12.03 18.85
CA SER A 418 -20.17 -12.71 18.81
C SER A 418 -19.10 -11.86 18.11
N ALA A 419 -19.48 -11.04 17.11
CA ALA A 419 -18.57 -10.17 16.34
C ALA A 419 -18.74 -8.68 16.68
N LYS A 420 -19.36 -8.34 17.81
CA LYS A 420 -19.64 -6.96 18.22
C LYS A 420 -18.39 -6.08 18.26
N TRP A 421 -17.26 -6.65 18.67
CA TRP A 421 -16.01 -5.93 18.78
C TRP A 421 -15.43 -5.58 17.42
N GLU A 422 -15.48 -6.49 16.46
CA GLU A 422 -15.03 -6.27 15.10
C GLU A 422 -15.98 -5.30 14.35
N ALA A 423 -17.28 -5.46 14.55
CA ALA A 423 -18.28 -4.58 13.95
C ALA A 423 -18.21 -3.14 14.48
N LEU A 424 -17.74 -2.95 15.72
CA LEU A 424 -17.53 -1.63 16.31
C LEU A 424 -16.23 -0.94 15.81
N ALA A 425 -15.27 -1.66 15.26
CA ALA A 425 -14.00 -1.07 14.85
C ALA A 425 -14.14 0.07 13.83
N PRO A 426 -14.93 -0.03 12.73
CA PRO A 426 -15.19 1.10 11.84
C PRO A 426 -15.89 2.27 12.55
N VAL A 427 -16.78 1.96 13.50
CA VAL A 427 -17.49 2.99 14.28
C VAL A 427 -16.52 3.76 15.17
N VAL A 428 -15.56 3.08 15.78
CA VAL A 428 -14.49 3.71 16.55
C VAL A 428 -13.64 4.59 15.65
N ALA A 429 -13.19 4.07 14.50
CA ALA A 429 -12.36 4.80 13.56
C ALA A 429 -13.02 6.08 13.02
N ILE A 430 -14.27 5.96 12.57
CA ILE A 430 -14.99 7.07 11.94
C ILE A 430 -15.64 7.97 12.99
N GLY A 431 -16.20 7.38 14.06
CA GLY A 431 -16.94 8.12 15.08
C GLY A 431 -16.09 9.15 15.81
N PHE A 432 -14.87 8.80 16.21
CA PHE A 432 -13.95 9.75 16.83
C PHE A 432 -13.51 10.85 15.86
N LEU A 433 -13.27 10.50 14.60
CA LEU A 433 -12.89 11.46 13.58
C LEU A 433 -14.04 12.42 13.22
N ALA A 434 -15.25 11.88 13.02
CA ALA A 434 -16.44 12.67 12.66
C ALA A 434 -16.93 13.58 13.80
N SER A 435 -16.70 13.17 15.06
CA SER A 435 -17.03 14.01 16.22
C SER A 435 -16.10 15.24 16.39
N GLY A 436 -14.98 15.30 15.63
CA GLY A 436 -13.98 16.35 15.78
C GLY A 436 -13.16 16.27 17.08
N LEU A 437 -13.35 15.22 17.88
CA LEU A 437 -12.64 15.04 19.16
C LEU A 437 -11.20 14.62 18.96
N THR A 438 -10.88 14.00 17.83
CA THR A 438 -9.55 13.47 17.53
C THR A 438 -9.09 13.84 16.12
N THR A 439 -7.79 13.97 15.97
CA THR A 439 -7.12 14.06 14.67
C THR A 439 -7.14 12.69 13.95
N PRO A 440 -6.89 12.63 12.62
CA PRO A 440 -6.79 11.36 11.90
C PRO A 440 -5.74 10.40 12.50
N MET A 441 -4.61 10.91 12.96
CA MET A 441 -3.56 10.15 13.61
C MET A 441 -4.04 9.57 14.95
N GLU A 442 -4.71 10.36 15.78
CA GLU A 442 -5.24 9.90 17.08
C GLU A 442 -6.34 8.87 16.89
N SER A 443 -7.25 9.06 15.92
CA SER A 443 -8.29 8.09 15.57
C SER A 443 -7.69 6.76 15.11
N ALA A 444 -6.64 6.81 14.30
CA ALA A 444 -5.93 5.60 13.85
C ALA A 444 -5.24 4.87 15.01
N ALA A 445 -4.62 5.62 15.94
CA ALA A 445 -3.99 5.05 17.13
C ALA A 445 -5.03 4.39 18.05
N LEU A 446 -6.15 5.05 18.30
CA LEU A 446 -7.25 4.49 19.08
C LEU A 446 -7.80 3.21 18.42
N THR A 447 -7.94 3.19 17.10
CA THR A 447 -8.42 2.02 16.36
C THR A 447 -7.42 0.86 16.43
N ALA A 448 -6.12 1.13 16.31
CA ALA A 448 -5.08 0.10 16.43
C ALA A 448 -5.05 -0.50 17.84
N ILE A 449 -5.06 0.34 18.86
CA ILE A 449 -5.10 -0.12 20.26
C ILE A 449 -6.42 -0.86 20.55
N TYR A 450 -7.55 -0.38 20.04
CA TYR A 450 -8.84 -1.08 20.15
C TYR A 450 -8.77 -2.48 19.54
N ALA A 451 -8.20 -2.63 18.35
CA ALA A 451 -8.02 -3.93 17.70
C ALA A 451 -7.13 -4.85 18.54
N ILE A 452 -6.00 -4.35 19.05
CA ILE A 452 -5.09 -5.13 19.91
C ILE A 452 -5.79 -5.56 21.19
N LEU A 453 -6.45 -4.65 21.91
CA LEU A 453 -7.11 -4.95 23.18
C LEU A 453 -8.25 -5.96 23.01
N THR A 454 -9.09 -5.80 21.98
CA THR A 454 -10.22 -6.70 21.75
C THR A 454 -9.75 -8.12 21.37
N GLN A 455 -8.72 -8.24 20.53
CA GLN A 455 -8.21 -9.54 20.12
C GLN A 455 -7.35 -10.22 21.22
N THR A 456 -6.73 -9.43 22.11
CA THR A 456 -5.92 -9.97 23.21
C THR A 456 -6.80 -10.36 24.41
N PHE A 457 -7.70 -9.49 24.85
CA PHE A 457 -8.44 -9.68 26.09
C PHE A 457 -9.83 -10.28 25.90
N ALA A 458 -10.60 -9.81 24.88
CA ALA A 458 -11.95 -10.31 24.68
C ALA A 458 -11.96 -11.67 23.98
N HIS A 459 -11.14 -11.85 22.94
CA HIS A 459 -11.09 -13.11 22.17
C HIS A 459 -9.90 -14.01 22.51
N LYS A 460 -8.84 -13.48 23.12
CA LYS A 460 -7.63 -14.22 23.50
C LYS A 460 -6.95 -14.97 22.35
N GLU A 461 -7.00 -14.37 21.16
CA GLU A 461 -6.46 -14.95 19.92
C GLU A 461 -5.12 -14.34 19.51
N LEU A 462 -4.78 -13.15 20.04
CA LEU A 462 -3.55 -12.43 19.75
C LEU A 462 -2.49 -12.72 20.82
N SER A 463 -1.54 -13.61 20.51
CA SER A 463 -0.37 -13.83 21.37
C SER A 463 0.67 -12.71 21.18
N PRO A 464 1.58 -12.50 22.14
CA PRO A 464 2.67 -11.52 22.00
C PRO A 464 3.54 -11.74 20.76
N GLU A 465 3.75 -12.99 20.36
CA GLU A 465 4.50 -13.36 19.16
C GLU A 465 3.77 -12.92 17.89
N LYS A 466 2.46 -13.18 17.81
CA LYS A 466 1.62 -12.72 16.70
C LYS A 466 1.53 -11.18 16.64
N LEU A 467 1.44 -10.52 17.79
CA LEU A 467 1.45 -9.06 17.85
C LEU A 467 2.77 -8.50 17.30
N PHE A 468 3.91 -9.06 17.71
CA PHE A 468 5.20 -8.66 17.16
C PHE A 468 5.29 -8.90 15.64
N GLU A 469 4.72 -10.00 15.16
CA GLU A 469 4.65 -10.30 13.73
C GLU A 469 3.79 -9.27 12.99
N CYS A 470 2.60 -8.91 13.50
CA CYS A 470 1.75 -7.85 12.93
C CYS A 470 2.47 -6.50 12.90
N LEU A 471 3.15 -6.13 14.00
CA LEU A 471 3.94 -4.89 14.06
C LEU A 471 5.06 -4.89 13.00
N SER A 472 5.81 -6.00 12.91
CA SER A 472 6.91 -6.14 11.97
C SER A 472 6.42 -6.14 10.51
N GLN A 473 5.31 -6.83 10.20
CA GLN A 473 4.72 -6.84 8.85
C GLN A 473 4.19 -5.46 8.46
N THR A 474 3.48 -4.79 9.38
CA THR A 474 3.03 -3.41 9.16
C THR A 474 4.18 -2.48 8.83
N ALA A 475 5.25 -2.50 9.64
CA ALA A 475 6.42 -1.66 9.44
C ALA A 475 7.12 -1.95 8.10
N GLN A 476 7.17 -3.22 7.67
CA GLN A 476 7.76 -3.60 6.38
C GLN A 476 6.93 -3.08 5.20
N ILE A 477 5.60 -3.27 5.23
CA ILE A 477 4.70 -2.80 4.18
C ILE A 477 4.80 -1.27 4.05
N ILE A 478 4.60 -0.57 5.16
CA ILE A 478 4.58 0.89 5.15
C ILE A 478 5.97 1.48 4.90
N GLY A 479 7.03 0.86 5.41
CA GLY A 479 8.41 1.30 5.11
C GLY A 479 8.73 1.25 3.63
N GLY A 480 8.33 0.19 2.92
CA GLY A 480 8.47 0.09 1.47
C GLY A 480 7.68 1.18 0.73
N VAL A 481 6.44 1.43 1.16
CA VAL A 481 5.58 2.49 0.61
C VAL A 481 6.20 3.88 0.81
N MET A 482 6.71 4.16 2.02
CA MET A 482 7.33 5.46 2.35
C MET A 482 8.56 5.76 1.51
N LEU A 483 9.40 4.75 1.22
CA LEU A 483 10.55 4.93 0.32
C LEU A 483 10.09 5.39 -1.07
N ILE A 484 9.09 4.72 -1.63
CA ILE A 484 8.55 5.07 -2.95
C ILE A 484 7.96 6.49 -2.92
N MET A 485 7.18 6.80 -1.88
CA MET A 485 6.57 8.12 -1.71
C MET A 485 7.61 9.25 -1.65
N GLY A 486 8.68 9.06 -0.89
CA GLY A 486 9.74 10.07 -0.77
C GLY A 486 10.43 10.35 -2.11
N MET A 487 10.77 9.30 -2.85
CA MET A 487 11.40 9.43 -4.18
C MET A 487 10.43 10.07 -5.19
N ALA A 488 9.18 9.65 -5.15
CA ALA A 488 8.15 10.18 -6.05
C ALA A 488 7.86 11.67 -5.79
N LEU A 489 7.82 12.09 -4.52
CA LEU A 489 7.65 13.52 -4.19
C LEU A 489 8.83 14.35 -4.72
N GLY A 490 10.06 13.82 -4.65
CA GLY A 490 11.22 14.48 -5.23
C GLY A 490 11.09 14.70 -6.74
N ILE A 491 10.65 13.65 -7.48
CA ILE A 491 10.36 13.79 -8.92
C ILE A 491 9.24 14.81 -9.15
N THR A 492 8.18 14.74 -8.37
CA THR A 492 7.02 15.64 -8.50
C THR A 492 7.41 17.10 -8.30
N ASN A 493 8.18 17.39 -7.24
CA ASN A 493 8.66 18.76 -6.98
C ASN A 493 9.48 19.27 -8.16
N TYR A 494 10.40 18.44 -8.67
CA TYR A 494 11.17 18.78 -9.87
C TYR A 494 10.27 19.07 -11.09
N LEU A 495 9.27 18.21 -11.37
CA LEU A 495 8.37 18.39 -12.51
C LEU A 495 7.50 19.65 -12.37
N ILE A 496 7.09 19.99 -11.15
CA ILE A 496 6.37 21.23 -10.85
C ILE A 496 7.27 22.45 -11.10
N ASP A 497 8.50 22.41 -10.62
CA ASP A 497 9.47 23.49 -10.80
C ASP A 497 9.80 23.71 -12.29
N GLN A 498 9.77 22.65 -13.09
CA GLN A 498 9.94 22.72 -14.56
C GLN A 498 8.66 23.09 -15.32
N GLY A 499 7.55 23.36 -14.65
CA GLY A 499 6.28 23.75 -15.29
C GLY A 499 5.62 22.64 -16.11
N VAL A 500 5.99 21.37 -15.88
CA VAL A 500 5.41 20.23 -16.62
C VAL A 500 3.88 20.12 -16.47
N PRO A 501 3.26 20.41 -15.31
CA PRO A 501 1.80 20.43 -15.20
C PRO A 501 1.15 21.45 -16.15
N ASP A 502 1.71 22.65 -16.29
CA ASP A 502 1.17 23.68 -17.18
C ASP A 502 1.29 23.27 -18.66
N LEU A 503 2.42 22.69 -19.06
CA LEU A 503 2.60 22.13 -20.40
C LEU A 503 1.60 21.00 -20.69
N ALA A 504 1.31 20.15 -19.69
CA ALA A 504 0.32 19.09 -19.84
C ALA A 504 -1.09 19.66 -19.99
N ILE A 505 -1.44 20.72 -19.26
CA ILE A 505 -2.72 21.42 -19.39
C ILE A 505 -2.88 21.98 -20.81
N ASP A 506 -1.90 22.73 -21.29
CA ASP A 506 -1.92 23.33 -22.63
C ASP A 506 -2.05 22.26 -23.72
N TRP A 507 -1.28 21.18 -23.60
CA TRP A 507 -1.31 20.07 -24.57
C TRP A 507 -2.67 19.38 -24.60
N VAL A 508 -3.26 19.03 -23.45
CA VAL A 508 -4.54 18.34 -23.40
C VAL A 508 -5.68 19.27 -23.84
N GLN A 509 -5.64 20.55 -23.45
CA GLN A 509 -6.62 21.55 -23.90
C GLN A 509 -6.56 21.82 -25.41
N SER A 510 -5.38 21.69 -26.05
CA SER A 510 -5.27 21.76 -27.49
C SER A 510 -5.99 20.63 -28.24
N ILE A 511 -6.16 19.45 -27.55
CA ILE A 511 -6.84 18.28 -28.12
C ILE A 511 -8.36 18.35 -27.88
N THR A 512 -8.77 18.71 -26.64
CA THR A 512 -10.19 18.76 -26.31
C THR A 512 -10.49 19.79 -25.23
N HIS A 513 -11.62 20.47 -25.37
CA HIS A 513 -12.20 21.36 -24.34
C HIS A 513 -13.43 20.72 -23.67
N ASN A 514 -13.81 19.51 -24.11
CA ASN A 514 -14.99 18.83 -23.56
C ASN A 514 -14.63 18.05 -22.29
N LYS A 515 -15.18 18.48 -21.16
CA LYS A 515 -15.01 17.85 -19.83
C LYS A 515 -15.33 16.34 -19.84
N TYR A 516 -16.38 15.92 -20.54
CA TYR A 516 -16.81 14.51 -20.54
C TYR A 516 -15.85 13.63 -21.36
N LEU A 517 -15.31 14.17 -22.46
CA LEU A 517 -14.31 13.48 -23.26
C LEU A 517 -12.99 13.37 -22.49
N PHE A 518 -12.60 14.45 -21.80
CA PHE A 518 -11.45 14.43 -20.89
C PHE A 518 -11.62 13.37 -19.79
N LEU A 519 -12.78 13.33 -19.12
CA LEU A 519 -13.06 12.31 -18.09
C LEU A 519 -12.99 10.89 -18.65
N LEU A 520 -13.49 10.65 -19.86
CA LEU A 520 -13.40 9.33 -20.49
C LEU A 520 -11.94 8.94 -20.75
N ALA A 521 -11.16 9.85 -21.33
CA ALA A 521 -9.74 9.63 -21.58
C ALA A 521 -8.96 9.41 -20.27
N LEU A 522 -9.28 10.19 -19.24
CA LEU A 522 -8.70 10.04 -17.89
C LEU A 522 -9.01 8.67 -17.30
N ASN A 523 -10.26 8.19 -17.38
CA ASN A 523 -10.64 6.86 -16.89
C ASN A 523 -9.85 5.75 -17.60
N VAL A 524 -9.72 5.82 -18.93
CA VAL A 524 -8.93 4.84 -19.70
C VAL A 524 -7.46 4.90 -19.32
N PHE A 525 -6.88 6.08 -19.18
CA PHE A 525 -5.50 6.27 -18.76
C PHE A 525 -5.24 5.70 -17.36
N LEU A 526 -6.10 6.02 -16.39
CA LEU A 526 -5.96 5.55 -15.01
C LEU A 526 -6.15 4.03 -14.89
N LEU A 527 -7.04 3.44 -15.67
CA LEU A 527 -7.20 1.99 -15.75
C LEU A 527 -5.91 1.32 -16.25
N PHE A 528 -5.30 1.87 -17.29
CA PHE A 528 -4.03 1.38 -17.81
C PHE A 528 -2.89 1.57 -16.79
N ALA A 529 -2.82 2.75 -16.16
CA ALA A 529 -1.83 3.03 -15.12
C ALA A 529 -1.97 2.06 -13.94
N GLY A 530 -3.19 1.79 -13.48
CA GLY A 530 -3.46 0.83 -12.40
C GLY A 530 -3.14 -0.62 -12.77
N ALA A 531 -3.22 -0.97 -14.07
CA ALA A 531 -2.77 -2.28 -14.54
C ALA A 531 -1.24 -2.43 -14.59
N MET A 532 -0.49 -1.33 -14.56
CA MET A 532 0.97 -1.31 -14.69
C MET A 532 1.70 -0.95 -13.38
N MET A 533 1.03 -0.25 -12.46
CA MET A 533 1.64 0.31 -11.26
C MET A 533 0.89 -0.13 -10.01
N GLU A 534 1.61 -0.19 -8.91
CA GLU A 534 1.02 -0.37 -7.58
C GLU A 534 0.31 0.93 -7.14
N ILE A 535 -0.80 0.81 -6.38
CA ILE A 535 -1.70 1.93 -6.05
C ILE A 535 -0.98 3.08 -5.33
N TYR A 536 -0.08 2.77 -4.41
CA TYR A 536 0.62 3.79 -3.64
C TYR A 536 1.62 4.56 -4.51
N ALA A 537 2.34 3.87 -5.38
CA ALA A 537 3.23 4.52 -6.35
C ALA A 537 2.44 5.40 -7.33
N ALA A 538 1.30 4.91 -7.82
CA ALA A 538 0.44 5.66 -8.73
C ALA A 538 -0.12 6.92 -8.07
N ILE A 539 -0.59 6.86 -6.82
CA ILE A 539 -1.09 8.03 -6.09
C ILE A 539 0.00 9.12 -6.02
N VAL A 540 1.21 8.74 -5.62
CA VAL A 540 2.26 9.73 -5.35
C VAL A 540 2.79 10.36 -6.64
N VAL A 541 2.87 9.60 -7.73
CA VAL A 541 3.36 10.10 -9.03
C VAL A 541 2.28 10.85 -9.80
N LEU A 542 1.09 10.25 -9.91
CA LEU A 542 0.09 10.75 -10.85
C LEU A 542 -0.83 11.82 -10.27
N VAL A 543 -1.10 11.79 -8.95
CA VAL A 543 -2.01 12.78 -8.35
C VAL A 543 -1.49 14.20 -8.52
N PRO A 544 -0.23 14.53 -8.18
CA PRO A 544 0.27 15.89 -8.34
C PRO A 544 0.34 16.37 -9.81
N LEU A 545 0.49 15.44 -10.75
CA LEU A 545 0.52 15.76 -12.18
C LEU A 545 -0.88 15.94 -12.78
N LEU A 546 -1.82 15.07 -12.40
CA LEU A 546 -3.15 15.04 -13.01
C LEU A 546 -4.17 15.93 -12.28
N LEU A 547 -3.97 16.23 -11.00
CA LEU A 547 -4.89 17.06 -10.24
C LEU A 547 -5.00 18.49 -10.79
N PRO A 548 -3.91 19.22 -11.09
CA PRO A 548 -3.99 20.53 -11.73
C PRO A 548 -4.72 20.48 -13.08
N LEU A 549 -4.43 19.44 -13.86
CA LEU A 549 -5.11 19.21 -15.13
C LEU A 549 -6.62 18.95 -14.94
N ALA A 550 -7.02 18.13 -13.97
CA ALA A 550 -8.43 17.90 -13.67
C ALA A 550 -9.14 19.18 -13.19
N GLN A 551 -8.46 19.99 -12.37
CA GLN A 551 -8.97 21.28 -11.91
C GLN A 551 -9.17 22.29 -13.04
N SER A 552 -8.31 22.28 -14.07
CA SER A 552 -8.48 23.15 -15.25
C SER A 552 -9.75 22.84 -16.04
N TYR A 553 -10.29 21.61 -15.93
CA TYR A 553 -11.61 21.22 -16.45
C TYR A 553 -12.76 21.41 -15.45
N GLY A 554 -12.53 22.09 -14.31
CA GLY A 554 -13.53 22.31 -13.27
C GLY A 554 -13.96 21.03 -12.54
N ILE A 555 -13.03 20.08 -12.37
CA ILE A 555 -13.25 18.87 -11.58
C ILE A 555 -12.76 19.15 -10.17
N ASP A 556 -13.64 18.91 -9.19
CA ASP A 556 -13.33 19.08 -7.77
C ASP A 556 -12.25 18.06 -7.32
N PRO A 557 -11.27 18.44 -6.48
CA PRO A 557 -10.22 17.53 -6.00
C PRO A 557 -10.73 16.27 -5.32
N VAL A 558 -11.81 16.36 -4.54
CA VAL A 558 -12.43 15.21 -3.86
C VAL A 558 -13.06 14.28 -4.89
N HIS A 559 -13.77 14.83 -5.88
CA HIS A 559 -14.36 14.06 -6.97
C HIS A 559 -13.28 13.38 -7.82
N PHE A 560 -12.22 14.11 -8.17
CA PHE A 560 -11.06 13.53 -8.87
C PHE A 560 -10.46 12.35 -8.08
N GLY A 561 -10.34 12.48 -6.76
CA GLY A 561 -9.80 11.43 -5.90
C GLY A 561 -10.60 10.13 -5.94
N ILE A 562 -11.91 10.22 -5.91
CA ILE A 562 -12.77 9.04 -6.02
C ILE A 562 -12.66 8.40 -7.41
N ILE A 563 -12.65 9.20 -8.49
CA ILE A 563 -12.43 8.70 -9.86
C ILE A 563 -11.07 8.00 -9.96
N PHE A 564 -10.03 8.62 -9.41
CA PHE A 564 -8.67 8.12 -9.44
C PHE A 564 -8.56 6.75 -8.76
N LEU A 565 -9.00 6.65 -7.51
CA LEU A 565 -8.92 5.42 -6.73
C LEU A 565 -9.77 4.30 -7.33
N ALA A 566 -10.99 4.61 -7.80
CA ALA A 566 -11.87 3.64 -8.43
C ALA A 566 -11.24 3.00 -9.69
N ASN A 567 -10.60 3.80 -10.53
CA ASN A 567 -9.94 3.30 -11.75
C ASN A 567 -8.70 2.46 -11.43
N LEU A 568 -7.87 2.89 -10.46
CA LEU A 568 -6.69 2.11 -10.07
C LEU A 568 -7.07 0.73 -9.53
N GLU A 569 -8.14 0.63 -8.76
CA GLU A 569 -8.62 -0.66 -8.25
C GLU A 569 -9.12 -1.59 -9.35
N ILE A 570 -9.74 -1.05 -10.40
CA ILE A 570 -10.08 -1.85 -11.59
C ILE A 570 -8.79 -2.29 -12.29
N GLY A 571 -7.80 -1.42 -12.38
CA GLY A 571 -6.48 -1.75 -12.91
C GLY A 571 -5.86 -2.96 -12.20
N PHE A 572 -6.02 -3.08 -10.89
CA PHE A 572 -5.56 -4.23 -10.10
C PHE A 572 -6.27 -5.55 -10.44
N LEU A 573 -7.39 -5.49 -11.11
CA LEU A 573 -8.10 -6.65 -11.66
C LEU A 573 -7.67 -6.98 -13.10
N CYS A 574 -6.84 -6.13 -13.73
CA CYS A 574 -6.46 -6.24 -15.13
C CYS A 574 -5.00 -6.71 -15.29
N PRO A 575 -4.70 -7.63 -16.23
CA PRO A 575 -3.33 -7.94 -16.60
C PRO A 575 -2.66 -6.72 -17.28
N PRO A 576 -1.32 -6.58 -17.27
CA PRO A 576 -0.32 -7.59 -16.88
C PRO A 576 0.08 -7.60 -15.41
N ALA A 577 -0.06 -6.48 -14.67
CA ALA A 577 0.46 -6.36 -13.31
C ALA A 577 -0.62 -6.35 -12.22
N GLY A 578 -1.87 -6.63 -12.57
CA GLY A 578 -3.00 -6.64 -11.63
C GLY A 578 -2.80 -7.62 -10.47
N MET A 579 -2.33 -7.12 -9.33
CA MET A 579 -1.92 -7.94 -8.18
C MET A 579 -3.03 -8.82 -7.63
N ASN A 580 -4.29 -8.38 -7.67
CA ASN A 580 -5.43 -9.14 -7.14
C ASN A 580 -5.64 -10.46 -7.89
N VAL A 581 -5.33 -10.50 -9.18
CA VAL A 581 -5.46 -11.72 -9.99
C VAL A 581 -4.41 -12.75 -9.58
N TYR A 582 -3.21 -12.32 -9.22
CA TYR A 582 -2.15 -13.20 -8.72
C TYR A 582 -2.47 -13.74 -7.33
N PHE A 583 -2.96 -12.91 -6.42
CA PHE A 583 -3.43 -13.36 -5.10
C PHE A 583 -4.58 -14.37 -5.24
N ALA A 584 -5.55 -14.10 -6.10
CA ALA A 584 -6.65 -15.02 -6.38
C ALA A 584 -6.16 -16.36 -6.96
N SER A 585 -5.20 -16.32 -7.91
CA SER A 585 -4.59 -17.54 -8.45
C SER A 585 -3.93 -18.39 -7.37
N ALA A 586 -3.22 -17.77 -6.44
CA ALA A 586 -2.57 -18.45 -5.33
C ALA A 586 -3.57 -19.03 -4.31
N VAL A 587 -4.59 -18.26 -3.93
CA VAL A 587 -5.58 -18.66 -2.91
C VAL A 587 -6.49 -19.77 -3.41
N PHE A 588 -6.99 -19.62 -4.63
CA PHE A 588 -7.92 -20.60 -5.23
C PHE A 588 -7.22 -21.77 -5.91
N ASN A 589 -5.89 -21.76 -5.96
CA ASN A 589 -5.05 -22.77 -6.64
C ASN A 589 -5.50 -23.01 -8.09
N GLN A 590 -5.83 -21.91 -8.79
CA GLN A 590 -6.31 -21.92 -10.17
C GLN A 590 -5.28 -21.25 -11.10
N SER A 591 -5.26 -21.67 -12.36
CA SER A 591 -4.36 -21.07 -13.34
C SER A 591 -4.69 -19.60 -13.59
N LEU A 592 -3.66 -18.77 -13.76
CA LEU A 592 -3.80 -17.32 -13.98
C LEU A 592 -4.76 -16.97 -15.13
N PRO A 593 -4.72 -17.65 -16.32
CA PRO A 593 -5.67 -17.39 -17.40
C PRO A 593 -7.14 -17.63 -17.02
N LEU A 594 -7.40 -18.65 -16.19
CA LEU A 594 -8.75 -18.94 -15.70
C LEU A 594 -9.24 -17.85 -14.76
N VAL A 595 -8.39 -17.41 -13.84
CA VAL A 595 -8.73 -16.31 -12.91
C VAL A 595 -8.99 -15.02 -13.67
N ILE A 596 -8.14 -14.65 -14.62
CA ILE A 596 -8.34 -13.48 -15.49
C ILE A 596 -9.70 -13.56 -16.18
N LYS A 597 -10.02 -14.68 -16.83
CA LYS A 597 -11.31 -14.87 -17.51
C LYS A 597 -12.49 -14.76 -16.56
N SER A 598 -12.33 -15.22 -15.32
CA SER A 598 -13.35 -15.16 -14.27
C SER A 598 -13.61 -13.74 -13.77
N VAL A 599 -12.58 -12.88 -13.74
CA VAL A 599 -12.63 -11.52 -13.22
C VAL A 599 -13.12 -10.51 -14.26
N ILE A 600 -12.88 -10.73 -15.56
CA ILE A 600 -13.24 -9.78 -16.63
C ILE A 600 -14.69 -9.28 -16.57
N PRO A 601 -15.74 -10.13 -16.40
CA PRO A 601 -17.13 -9.65 -16.34
C PRO A 601 -17.38 -8.71 -15.15
N SER A 602 -16.78 -9.04 -14.01
CA SER A 602 -16.88 -8.23 -12.79
C SER A 602 -16.11 -6.92 -12.91
N ALA A 603 -14.90 -6.94 -13.49
CA ALA A 603 -14.11 -5.74 -13.74
C ALA A 603 -14.84 -4.78 -14.69
N PHE A 604 -15.47 -5.32 -15.75
CA PHE A 604 -16.32 -4.51 -16.64
C PHE A 604 -17.52 -3.89 -15.90
N ALA A 605 -18.17 -4.66 -15.03
CA ALA A 605 -19.29 -4.16 -14.23
C ALA A 605 -18.86 -3.00 -13.31
N ILE A 606 -17.72 -3.12 -12.66
CA ILE A 606 -17.16 -2.07 -11.81
C ILE A 606 -16.77 -0.85 -12.66
N PHE A 607 -16.21 -1.04 -13.85
CA PHE A 607 -15.88 0.05 -14.77
C PHE A 607 -17.11 0.86 -15.18
N VAL A 608 -18.23 0.20 -15.45
CA VAL A 608 -19.51 0.90 -15.68
C VAL A 608 -19.91 1.75 -14.47
N GLY A 609 -19.79 1.22 -13.25
CA GLY A 609 -20.01 1.98 -12.02
C GLY A 609 -19.07 3.18 -11.89
N THR A 610 -17.80 3.01 -12.22
CA THR A 610 -16.80 4.09 -12.20
C THR A 610 -17.13 5.19 -13.20
N LEU A 611 -17.56 4.86 -14.41
CA LEU A 611 -18.02 5.84 -15.39
C LEU A 611 -19.24 6.63 -14.89
N LEU A 612 -20.20 5.96 -14.25
CA LEU A 612 -21.35 6.62 -13.62
C LEU A 612 -20.89 7.63 -12.56
N VAL A 613 -19.98 7.22 -11.67
CA VAL A 613 -19.41 8.11 -10.65
C VAL A 613 -18.64 9.26 -11.27
N SER A 614 -17.86 9.01 -12.33
CA SER A 614 -17.07 10.03 -13.03
C SER A 614 -17.93 11.13 -13.65
N TRP A 615 -19.08 10.76 -14.22
CA TRP A 615 -19.98 11.72 -14.89
C TRP A 615 -21.01 12.35 -13.96
N THR A 616 -21.11 11.88 -12.70
CA THR A 616 -22.09 12.37 -11.73
C THR A 616 -21.43 12.89 -10.45
N PRO A 617 -20.86 14.12 -10.48
CA PRO A 617 -20.16 14.70 -9.32
C PRO A 617 -21.00 14.75 -8.04
N TRP A 618 -22.31 14.86 -8.17
CA TRP A 618 -23.21 14.90 -7.01
C TRP A 618 -23.17 13.62 -6.17
N LEU A 619 -22.88 12.45 -6.76
CA LEU A 619 -22.73 11.19 -6.02
C LEU A 619 -21.56 11.27 -5.02
N VAL A 620 -20.52 12.00 -5.34
CA VAL A 620 -19.33 12.16 -4.50
C VAL A 620 -19.51 13.32 -3.50
N LEU A 621 -20.05 14.45 -3.98
CA LEU A 621 -20.02 15.72 -3.22
C LEU A 621 -21.24 15.94 -2.33
N THR A 622 -22.32 15.16 -2.48
CA THR A 622 -23.57 15.38 -1.70
C THR A 622 -23.38 15.10 -0.21
N LEU A 623 -22.78 13.96 0.15
CA LEU A 623 -22.59 13.64 1.57
C LEU A 623 -21.63 14.62 2.26
N PRO A 624 -20.44 14.96 1.72
CA PRO A 624 -19.59 15.98 2.32
C PRO A 624 -20.29 17.32 2.53
N LYS A 625 -21.08 17.78 1.56
CA LYS A 625 -21.87 19.01 1.68
C LYS A 625 -22.93 18.92 2.77
N LEU A 626 -23.62 17.77 2.87
CA LEU A 626 -24.64 17.53 3.89
C LEU A 626 -24.06 17.58 5.32
N PHE A 627 -22.85 17.08 5.49
CA PHE A 627 -22.13 17.12 6.78
C PHE A 627 -21.33 18.41 6.99
N HIS A 628 -21.50 19.43 6.15
CA HIS A 628 -20.78 20.71 6.21
C HIS A 628 -19.25 20.56 6.24
N LEU A 629 -18.71 19.53 5.58
CA LEU A 629 -17.28 19.33 5.47
C LEU A 629 -16.70 20.26 4.39
N THR A 630 -15.51 20.77 4.63
CA THR A 630 -14.78 21.58 3.65
C THR A 630 -14.42 20.71 2.42
N LEU A 631 -14.75 21.23 1.23
CA LEU A 631 -14.42 20.62 -0.06
C LEU A 631 -13.09 21.18 -0.55
#